data_6de39576182f3b8d7a30054d1f32b86e
#
_entry.id   6de39576182f3b8d7a30054d1f32b86e
#
_cell.length_a   1.000
_cell.length_b   1.000
_cell.length_c   1.000
_cell.angle_alpha   90.00
_cell.angle_beta   90.00
_cell.angle_gamma   90.00
#
_symmetry.space_group_name_H-M   'P 1'
#
loop_
_entity.id
_entity.type
_entity.pdbx_description
1 polymer ?
#
loop_
_entity_poly.entity_id
_entity_poly.type
_entity_poly.pdbx_seq_one_letter_code
_entity_poly.pdbx_strand_id
1 'polypeptide(L)'
;SEMCIRDRDYYSRALPAGRQGEVAHRYVMGLYRCMKELTERFPEILFEGCSAGGNRFDLGILSYFPQIWASDDTDALCRAEIQNGYSYGYPMSVVSAHVSSCPNHQTLRVTPLETRFHVAAFGLCGYECNLGDMKEEERAAVKAQIALYKEWRDVLQWGSFYRGRSFYDGKGDASCLMQLPGNQMEWTCVSADQTRAVGMLMQKLAVPNTQFHYYKPKGLAPEYRYHFYNRALKYNVKEFGDLVN
;
A
#
# COMPACT_ATOMS: atom_id res chain seq x y z
N SER A 1 5.77 -18.35 -13.43
CA SER A 1 6.63 -17.28 -13.95
C SER A 1 7.88 -17.80 -14.65
N GLU A 2 8.60 -18.77 -14.08
CA GLU A 2 9.78 -19.37 -14.71
C GLU A 2 9.45 -20.09 -16.03
N MET A 3 8.31 -20.78 -16.10
CA MET A 3 7.86 -21.38 -17.37
C MET A 3 7.67 -20.33 -18.46
N CYS A 4 7.05 -19.20 -18.15
CA CYS A 4 6.88 -18.12 -19.12
C CYS A 4 8.21 -17.54 -19.61
N ILE A 5 9.24 -17.48 -18.78
CA ILE A 5 10.59 -17.05 -19.16
C ILE A 5 11.23 -18.07 -20.08
N ARG A 6 11.20 -19.35 -19.71
CA ARG A 6 11.77 -20.44 -20.54
C ARG A 6 11.12 -20.56 -21.91
N ASP A 7 9.81 -20.47 -21.99
CA ASP A 7 9.08 -20.54 -23.24
C ASP A 7 9.45 -19.37 -24.16
N ARG A 8 9.53 -18.15 -23.62
CA ARG A 8 9.96 -16.96 -24.37
C ARG A 8 11.38 -17.10 -24.88
N ASP A 9 12.30 -17.60 -24.08
CA ASP A 9 13.69 -17.83 -24.48
C ASP A 9 13.80 -18.86 -25.60
N TYR A 10 13.03 -19.93 -25.52
CA TYR A 10 12.98 -20.94 -26.59
C TYR A 10 12.53 -20.33 -27.92
N TYR A 11 11.38 -19.63 -27.93
CA TYR A 11 10.89 -19.00 -29.17
C TYR A 11 11.80 -17.85 -29.64
N SER A 12 12.40 -17.11 -28.72
CA SER A 12 13.34 -16.05 -29.06
C SER A 12 14.54 -16.59 -29.82
N ARG A 13 15.13 -17.70 -29.38
CA ARG A 13 16.27 -18.35 -30.03
C ARG A 13 15.96 -18.87 -31.42
N ALA A 14 14.72 -19.20 -31.72
CA ALA A 14 14.28 -19.65 -33.04
C ALA A 14 14.16 -18.49 -34.05
N LEU A 15 14.23 -17.23 -33.62
CA LEU A 15 14.15 -16.05 -34.47
C LEU A 15 15.55 -15.52 -34.82
N PRO A 16 15.72 -14.87 -36.01
CA PRO A 16 16.92 -14.10 -36.32
C PRO A 16 17.23 -13.08 -35.21
N ALA A 17 18.53 -12.84 -34.96
CA ALA A 17 18.99 -11.98 -33.86
C ALA A 17 18.29 -10.60 -33.81
N GLY A 18 18.07 -9.96 -34.96
CA GLY A 18 17.38 -8.67 -35.04
C GLY A 18 15.88 -8.71 -34.73
N ARG A 19 15.29 -9.91 -34.57
CA ARG A 19 13.84 -10.09 -34.30
C ARG A 19 13.54 -10.74 -32.95
N GLN A 20 14.52 -11.12 -32.19
CA GLN A 20 14.33 -11.83 -30.92
C GLN A 20 13.51 -11.03 -29.90
N GLY A 21 13.62 -9.71 -29.89
CA GLY A 21 12.83 -8.84 -29.03
C GLY A 21 11.33 -8.85 -29.33
N GLU A 22 10.90 -9.28 -30.54
CA GLU A 22 9.48 -9.37 -30.89
C GLU A 22 8.71 -10.36 -29.99
N VAL A 23 9.38 -11.40 -29.47
CA VAL A 23 8.71 -12.43 -28.68
C VAL A 23 8.10 -11.85 -27.40
N ALA A 24 8.82 -10.99 -26.70
CA ALA A 24 8.32 -10.34 -25.50
C ALA A 24 7.08 -9.46 -25.80
N HIS A 25 7.14 -8.66 -26.87
CA HIS A 25 6.03 -7.83 -27.32
C HIS A 25 4.81 -8.68 -27.71
N ARG A 26 5.00 -9.70 -28.54
CA ARG A 26 3.91 -10.60 -28.97
C ARG A 26 3.28 -11.33 -27.79
N TYR A 27 4.09 -11.74 -26.80
CA TYR A 27 3.59 -12.35 -25.56
C TYR A 27 2.67 -11.40 -24.81
N VAL A 28 3.07 -10.16 -24.60
CA VAL A 28 2.26 -9.15 -23.88
C VAL A 28 0.98 -8.88 -24.64
N MET A 29 1.02 -8.72 -25.96
CA MET A 29 -0.19 -8.52 -26.79
C MET A 29 -1.14 -9.72 -26.74
N GLY A 30 -0.59 -10.94 -26.73
CA GLY A 30 -1.37 -12.17 -26.56
C GLY A 30 -2.02 -12.24 -25.17
N LEU A 31 -1.27 -11.88 -24.14
CA LEU A 31 -1.77 -11.81 -22.76
C LEU A 31 -2.95 -10.82 -22.66
N TYR A 32 -2.80 -9.60 -23.14
CA TYR A 32 -3.87 -8.60 -23.07
C TYR A 32 -5.12 -9.04 -23.84
N ARG A 33 -4.96 -9.74 -24.97
CA ARG A 33 -6.11 -10.32 -25.68
C ARG A 33 -6.82 -11.38 -24.82
N CYS A 34 -6.09 -12.27 -24.18
CA CYS A 34 -6.68 -13.26 -23.26
C CYS A 34 -7.41 -12.57 -22.09
N MET A 35 -6.79 -11.54 -21.48
CA MET A 35 -7.40 -10.81 -20.36
C MET A 35 -8.69 -10.11 -20.81
N LYS A 36 -8.67 -9.47 -21.97
CA LYS A 36 -9.86 -8.85 -22.57
C LYS A 36 -10.98 -9.88 -22.73
N GLU A 37 -10.71 -11.01 -23.39
CA GLU A 37 -11.71 -12.05 -23.58
C GLU A 37 -12.26 -12.59 -22.25
N LEU A 38 -11.43 -12.77 -21.23
CA LEU A 38 -11.85 -13.22 -19.91
C LEU A 38 -12.78 -12.21 -19.24
N THR A 39 -12.41 -10.94 -19.22
CA THR A 39 -13.20 -9.90 -18.55
C THR A 39 -14.52 -9.62 -19.31
N GLU A 40 -14.54 -9.74 -20.64
CA GLU A 40 -15.75 -9.63 -21.44
C GLU A 40 -16.70 -10.82 -21.26
N ARG A 41 -16.15 -12.05 -21.11
CA ARG A 41 -16.96 -13.25 -20.89
C ARG A 41 -17.51 -13.38 -19.46
N PHE A 42 -16.81 -12.84 -18.50
CA PHE A 42 -17.10 -12.97 -17.07
C PHE A 42 -17.12 -11.59 -16.39
N PRO A 43 -18.03 -10.68 -16.79
CA PRO A 43 -18.05 -9.31 -16.29
C PRO A 43 -18.36 -9.21 -14.79
N GLU A 44 -18.98 -10.25 -14.20
CA GLU A 44 -19.29 -10.30 -12.77
C GLU A 44 -18.12 -10.80 -11.91
N ILE A 45 -17.00 -11.21 -12.54
CA ILE A 45 -15.81 -11.67 -11.81
C ILE A 45 -14.80 -10.53 -11.71
N LEU A 46 -14.43 -10.21 -10.48
CA LEU A 46 -13.34 -9.28 -10.21
C LEU A 46 -12.00 -10.05 -10.28
N PHE A 47 -11.16 -9.66 -11.23
CA PHE A 47 -9.83 -10.25 -11.39
C PHE A 47 -8.78 -9.43 -10.68
N GLU A 48 -7.87 -10.10 -9.98
CA GLU A 48 -6.66 -9.51 -9.41
C GLU A 48 -5.44 -10.00 -10.18
N GLY A 49 -4.56 -9.07 -10.53
CA GLY A 49 -3.27 -9.39 -11.13
C GLY A 49 -2.21 -9.67 -10.05
N CYS A 50 -1.38 -10.70 -10.30
CA CYS A 50 -0.25 -10.99 -9.42
C CYS A 50 1.04 -11.10 -10.24
N SER A 51 1.35 -12.27 -10.76
CA SER A 51 2.57 -12.52 -11.51
C SER A 51 3.84 -12.47 -10.64
N ALA A 52 3.86 -13.30 -9.60
CA ALA A 52 4.98 -13.41 -8.66
C ALA A 52 5.38 -12.04 -8.07
N GLY A 53 4.48 -11.45 -7.31
CA GLY A 53 4.73 -10.23 -6.57
C GLY A 53 4.85 -8.97 -7.42
N GLY A 54 3.91 -8.77 -8.34
CA GLY A 54 3.78 -7.50 -9.07
C GLY A 54 4.65 -7.37 -10.33
N ASN A 55 5.23 -8.44 -10.86
CA ASN A 55 6.03 -8.40 -12.08
C ASN A 55 5.27 -7.97 -13.35
N ARG A 56 3.94 -7.84 -13.28
CA ARG A 56 3.07 -7.27 -14.33
C ARG A 56 2.22 -6.14 -13.78
N PHE A 57 2.81 -5.28 -13.02
CA PHE A 57 2.15 -4.07 -12.53
C PHE A 57 2.41 -2.94 -13.55
N ASP A 58 1.51 -2.77 -14.49
CA ASP A 58 1.58 -1.75 -15.53
C ASP A 58 0.16 -1.22 -15.87
N LEU A 59 0.11 -0.07 -16.55
CA LEU A 59 -1.17 0.56 -16.90
C LEU A 59 -2.00 -0.27 -17.90
N GLY A 60 -1.35 -1.12 -18.70
CA GLY A 60 -2.06 -1.98 -19.66
C GLY A 60 -2.84 -3.07 -18.96
N ILE A 61 -2.24 -3.74 -17.97
CA ILE A 61 -2.94 -4.78 -17.20
C ILE A 61 -4.06 -4.21 -16.33
N LEU A 62 -3.89 -2.97 -15.82
CA LEU A 62 -4.93 -2.28 -15.04
C LEU A 62 -6.20 -1.98 -15.83
N SER A 63 -6.13 -2.01 -17.18
CA SER A 63 -7.33 -1.92 -18.02
C SER A 63 -8.24 -3.14 -17.94
N TYR A 64 -7.73 -4.26 -17.43
CA TYR A 64 -8.45 -5.53 -17.29
C TYR A 64 -8.60 -5.95 -15.83
N PHE A 65 -7.58 -5.73 -15.02
CA PHE A 65 -7.53 -6.12 -13.62
C PHE A 65 -7.44 -4.85 -12.76
N PRO A 66 -8.53 -4.47 -12.08
CA PRO A 66 -8.58 -3.20 -11.35
C PRO A 66 -7.71 -3.17 -10.09
N GLN A 67 -7.15 -4.30 -9.69
CA GLN A 67 -6.22 -4.40 -8.57
C GLN A 67 -5.10 -5.38 -8.86
N ILE A 68 -3.92 -5.11 -8.30
CA ILE A 68 -2.72 -5.90 -8.51
C ILE A 68 -2.02 -6.16 -7.17
N TRP A 69 -1.60 -7.41 -6.98
CA TRP A 69 -0.73 -7.81 -5.88
C TRP A 69 0.66 -7.21 -6.09
N ALA A 70 1.03 -6.24 -5.27
CA ALA A 70 2.22 -5.42 -5.48
C ALA A 70 3.53 -6.15 -5.15
N SER A 71 3.51 -7.08 -4.20
CA SER A 71 4.70 -7.83 -3.79
C SER A 71 4.33 -9.03 -2.93
N ASP A 72 5.05 -10.13 -3.11
CA ASP A 72 4.97 -11.31 -2.25
C ASP A 72 5.64 -11.08 -0.88
N ASP A 73 6.41 -10.00 -0.72
CA ASP A 73 6.87 -9.56 0.60
C ASP A 73 5.70 -8.95 1.37
N THR A 74 5.20 -9.69 2.36
CA THR A 74 4.03 -9.36 3.16
C THR A 74 4.36 -8.75 4.51
N ASP A 75 5.65 -8.54 4.81
CA ASP A 75 6.07 -7.84 6.03
C ASP A 75 5.59 -6.38 6.02
N ALA A 76 4.93 -5.94 7.09
CA ALA A 76 4.31 -4.62 7.11
C ALA A 76 5.30 -3.46 6.96
N LEU A 77 6.53 -3.60 7.48
CA LEU A 77 7.57 -2.57 7.32
C LEU A 77 8.04 -2.49 5.87
N CYS A 78 8.29 -3.65 5.25
CA CYS A 78 8.63 -3.74 3.83
C CYS A 78 7.47 -3.25 2.96
N ARG A 79 6.23 -3.61 3.29
CA ARG A 79 5.03 -3.16 2.56
C ARG A 79 4.83 -1.65 2.65
N ALA A 80 5.16 -1.00 3.76
CA ALA A 80 5.14 0.45 3.83
C ALA A 80 6.08 1.10 2.80
N GLU A 81 7.29 0.55 2.62
CA GLU A 81 8.24 1.00 1.60
C GLU A 81 7.75 0.70 0.18
N ILE A 82 7.27 -0.52 -0.08
CA ILE A 82 6.76 -0.96 -1.37
C ILE A 82 5.56 -0.12 -1.80
N GLN A 83 4.56 0.05 -0.94
CA GLN A 83 3.36 0.84 -1.22
C GLN A 83 3.69 2.32 -1.43
N ASN A 84 4.61 2.87 -0.63
CA ASN A 84 5.12 4.23 -0.85
C ASN A 84 5.75 4.36 -2.24
N GLY A 85 6.55 3.38 -2.67
CA GLY A 85 7.15 3.34 -4.00
C GLY A 85 6.11 3.32 -5.11
N TYR A 86 5.13 2.41 -5.04
CA TYR A 86 4.05 2.34 -6.03
C TYR A 86 3.23 3.63 -6.12
N SER A 87 3.04 4.33 -5.02
CA SER A 87 2.25 5.57 -4.98
C SER A 87 2.80 6.73 -5.83
N TYR A 88 4.04 6.63 -6.32
CA TYR A 88 4.60 7.62 -7.26
C TYR A 88 4.08 7.46 -8.69
N GLY A 89 3.64 6.27 -9.07
CA GLY A 89 3.18 5.97 -10.43
C GLY A 89 1.73 5.48 -10.52
N TYR A 90 1.16 5.04 -9.41
CA TYR A 90 -0.15 4.39 -9.38
C TYR A 90 -0.99 4.88 -8.19
N PRO A 91 -2.33 5.00 -8.35
CA PRO A 91 -3.21 5.29 -7.23
C PRO A 91 -3.24 4.10 -6.26
N MET A 92 -3.37 4.39 -4.97
CA MET A 92 -3.40 3.33 -3.94
C MET A 92 -4.62 2.42 -4.05
N SER A 93 -5.68 2.87 -4.75
CA SER A 93 -6.88 2.08 -5.05
C SER A 93 -6.66 0.87 -5.97
N VAL A 94 -5.47 0.74 -6.58
CA VAL A 94 -5.14 -0.44 -7.42
C VAL A 94 -4.11 -1.37 -6.76
N VAL A 95 -3.61 -1.00 -5.59
CA VAL A 95 -2.57 -1.73 -4.87
C VAL A 95 -3.22 -2.66 -3.85
N SER A 96 -3.21 -3.97 -4.08
CA SER A 96 -3.64 -4.95 -3.09
C SER A 96 -2.69 -4.96 -1.89
N ALA A 97 -3.26 -4.86 -0.70
CA ALA A 97 -2.52 -4.80 0.55
C ALA A 97 -3.19 -5.68 1.61
N HIS A 98 -2.41 -6.57 2.24
CA HIS A 98 -2.96 -7.54 3.17
C HIS A 98 -2.31 -7.45 4.56
N VAL A 99 -3.13 -7.70 5.58
CA VAL A 99 -2.67 -8.05 6.92
C VAL A 99 -2.25 -9.51 6.89
N SER A 100 -0.96 -9.78 6.92
CA SER A 100 -0.40 -11.13 6.89
C SER A 100 -0.28 -11.75 8.28
N SER A 101 0.12 -13.02 8.34
CA SER A 101 0.42 -13.73 9.60
C SER A 101 1.55 -13.08 10.40
N CYS A 102 1.60 -13.38 11.69
CA CYS A 102 2.66 -12.91 12.60
C CYS A 102 3.10 -14.10 13.47
N PRO A 103 4.41 -14.41 13.56
CA PRO A 103 5.52 -13.74 12.86
C PRO A 103 5.38 -13.81 11.33
N ASN A 104 5.93 -12.82 10.62
CA ASN A 104 5.96 -12.86 9.15
C ASN A 104 6.79 -14.06 8.68
N HIS A 105 6.30 -14.82 7.70
CA HIS A 105 6.92 -16.07 7.27
C HIS A 105 8.26 -15.87 6.51
N GLN A 106 8.51 -14.69 5.96
CA GLN A 106 9.73 -14.39 5.21
C GLN A 106 10.79 -13.73 6.08
N THR A 107 10.41 -12.72 6.86
CA THR A 107 11.35 -11.92 7.66
C THR A 107 11.45 -12.38 9.11
N LEU A 108 10.55 -13.26 9.57
CA LEU A 108 10.37 -13.68 10.96
C LEU A 108 10.07 -12.51 11.91
N ARG A 109 9.76 -11.34 11.38
CA ARG A 109 9.47 -10.16 12.18
C ARG A 109 8.12 -10.29 12.87
N VAL A 110 8.11 -9.89 14.15
CA VAL A 110 6.89 -9.74 14.94
C VAL A 110 6.44 -8.29 14.87
N THR A 111 5.32 -8.05 14.19
CA THR A 111 4.74 -6.71 14.03
C THR A 111 3.35 -6.69 14.63
N PRO A 112 3.01 -5.70 15.48
CA PRO A 112 1.66 -5.60 16.05
C PRO A 112 0.55 -5.63 14.99
N LEU A 113 -0.59 -6.25 15.32
CA LEU A 113 -1.74 -6.35 14.43
C LEU A 113 -2.21 -4.97 13.93
N GLU A 114 -2.20 -3.97 14.80
CA GLU A 114 -2.56 -2.59 14.46
C GLU A 114 -1.63 -2.00 13.40
N THR A 115 -0.33 -2.16 13.54
CA THR A 115 0.66 -1.67 12.55
C THR A 115 0.47 -2.35 11.21
N ARG A 116 0.27 -3.68 11.19
CA ARG A 116 0.00 -4.44 9.96
C ARG A 116 -1.26 -3.91 9.26
N PHE A 117 -2.32 -3.68 10.03
CA PHE A 117 -3.56 -3.12 9.51
C PHE A 117 -3.40 -1.68 9.01
N HIS A 118 -2.71 -0.81 9.74
CA HIS A 118 -2.55 0.59 9.34
C HIS A 118 -1.86 0.71 7.98
N VAL A 119 -0.84 -0.11 7.71
CA VAL A 119 -0.17 -0.13 6.39
C VAL A 119 -1.12 -0.68 5.32
N ALA A 120 -1.80 -1.79 5.59
CA ALA A 120 -2.70 -2.41 4.62
C ALA A 120 -3.91 -1.52 4.28
N ALA A 121 -4.39 -0.72 5.23
CA ALA A 121 -5.58 0.13 5.06
C ALA A 121 -5.40 1.22 3.99
N PHE A 122 -4.17 1.64 3.70
CA PHE A 122 -3.89 2.62 2.62
C PHE A 122 -3.87 2.01 1.21
N GLY A 123 -4.07 0.70 1.07
CA GLY A 123 -4.33 0.02 -0.19
C GLY A 123 -5.69 -0.64 -0.20
N LEU A 124 -5.90 -1.59 -1.11
CA LEU A 124 -7.07 -2.48 -1.08
C LEU A 124 -6.86 -3.51 0.02
N CYS A 125 -7.40 -3.19 1.20
CA CYS A 125 -7.15 -3.93 2.43
C CYS A 125 -7.82 -5.31 2.44
N GLY A 126 -7.03 -6.34 2.72
CA GLY A 126 -7.46 -7.71 2.97
C GLY A 126 -6.75 -8.35 4.15
N TYR A 127 -7.14 -9.56 4.50
CA TYR A 127 -6.50 -10.38 5.52
C TYR A 127 -6.03 -11.69 4.90
N GLU A 128 -4.73 -11.90 4.88
CA GLU A 128 -4.08 -13.11 4.38
C GLU A 128 -3.41 -13.84 5.54
N CYS A 129 -4.24 -14.37 6.42
CA CYS A 129 -3.83 -15.13 7.60
C CYS A 129 -4.94 -16.05 8.06
N ASN A 130 -4.59 -17.10 8.81
CA ASN A 130 -5.59 -17.99 9.38
C ASN A 130 -6.26 -17.33 10.59
N LEU A 131 -7.48 -16.84 10.40
CA LEU A 131 -8.26 -16.23 11.49
C LEU A 131 -8.62 -17.22 12.59
N GLY A 132 -8.63 -18.51 12.28
CA GLY A 132 -8.88 -19.59 13.26
C GLY A 132 -7.79 -19.71 14.33
N ASP A 133 -6.56 -19.37 13.98
CA ASP A 133 -5.40 -19.43 14.89
C ASP A 133 -5.30 -18.18 15.80
N MET A 134 -6.10 -17.15 15.54
CA MET A 134 -6.11 -15.93 16.34
C MET A 134 -6.85 -16.12 17.65
N LYS A 135 -6.36 -15.45 18.69
CA LYS A 135 -7.07 -15.32 19.96
C LYS A 135 -8.36 -14.51 19.81
N GLU A 136 -9.27 -14.63 20.76
CA GLU A 136 -10.56 -13.91 20.71
C GLU A 136 -10.38 -12.39 20.66
N GLU A 137 -9.42 -11.86 21.43
CA GLU A 137 -9.10 -10.43 21.44
C GLU A 137 -8.60 -9.95 20.07
N GLU A 138 -7.80 -10.76 19.38
CA GLU A 138 -7.29 -10.45 18.04
C GLU A 138 -8.43 -10.49 17.00
N ARG A 139 -9.33 -11.48 17.08
CA ARG A 139 -10.52 -11.54 16.22
C ARG A 139 -11.45 -10.34 16.43
N ALA A 140 -11.62 -9.92 17.68
CA ALA A 140 -12.39 -8.72 18.00
C ALA A 140 -11.73 -7.46 17.43
N ALA A 141 -10.39 -7.35 17.51
CA ALA A 141 -9.62 -6.28 16.89
C ALA A 141 -9.76 -6.26 15.37
N VAL A 142 -9.65 -7.43 14.71
CA VAL A 142 -9.86 -7.58 13.25
C VAL A 142 -11.26 -7.10 12.86
N LYS A 143 -12.29 -7.50 13.60
CA LYS A 143 -13.67 -7.04 13.35
C LYS A 143 -13.79 -5.51 13.42
N ALA A 144 -13.17 -4.90 14.42
CA ALA A 144 -13.15 -3.44 14.57
C ALA A 144 -12.34 -2.76 13.43
N GLN A 145 -11.22 -3.34 13.01
CA GLN A 145 -10.42 -2.86 11.89
C GLN A 145 -11.19 -2.92 10.56
N ILE A 146 -11.91 -4.00 10.29
CA ILE A 146 -12.77 -4.12 9.11
C ILE A 146 -13.88 -3.08 9.12
N ALA A 147 -14.52 -2.84 10.27
CA ALA A 147 -15.54 -1.81 10.41
C ALA A 147 -14.98 -0.41 10.12
N LEU A 148 -13.82 -0.11 10.69
CA LEU A 148 -13.10 1.15 10.43
C LEU A 148 -12.73 1.30 8.93
N TYR A 149 -12.19 0.26 8.31
CA TYR A 149 -11.85 0.31 6.88
C TYR A 149 -13.10 0.56 6.02
N LYS A 150 -14.22 -0.10 6.31
CA LYS A 150 -15.48 0.12 5.59
C LYS A 150 -16.02 1.54 5.74
N GLU A 151 -15.83 2.16 6.90
CA GLU A 151 -16.22 3.55 7.18
C GLU A 151 -15.39 4.57 6.39
N TRP A 152 -14.08 4.28 6.19
CA TRP A 152 -13.13 5.23 5.64
C TRP A 152 -12.58 4.86 4.26
N ARG A 153 -12.96 3.72 3.69
CA ARG A 153 -12.42 3.24 2.42
C ARG A 153 -12.65 4.18 1.24
N ASP A 154 -13.71 4.97 1.26
CA ASP A 154 -13.98 5.97 0.24
C ASP A 154 -12.87 7.04 0.21
N VAL A 155 -12.45 7.52 1.38
CA VAL A 155 -11.33 8.46 1.50
C VAL A 155 -10.00 7.77 1.19
N LEU A 156 -9.78 6.55 1.70
CA LEU A 156 -8.53 5.82 1.52
C LEU A 156 -8.28 5.40 0.07
N GLN A 157 -9.33 5.04 -0.68
CA GLN A 157 -9.21 4.57 -2.06
C GLN A 157 -9.35 5.67 -3.10
N TRP A 158 -10.22 6.67 -2.85
CA TRP A 158 -10.58 7.67 -3.84
C TRP A 158 -10.17 9.10 -3.46
N GLY A 159 -9.68 9.29 -2.25
CA GLY A 159 -9.12 10.56 -1.81
C GLY A 159 -7.76 10.85 -2.44
N SER A 160 -7.33 12.09 -2.35
CA SER A 160 -5.98 12.50 -2.74
C SER A 160 -4.97 11.95 -1.75
N PHE A 161 -3.97 11.22 -2.25
CA PHE A 161 -2.92 10.62 -1.43
C PHE A 161 -1.69 11.54 -1.37
N TYR A 162 -1.30 11.89 -0.17
CA TYR A 162 -0.13 12.74 0.10
C TYR A 162 0.91 11.96 0.88
N ARG A 163 2.15 12.04 0.42
CA ARG A 163 3.34 11.51 1.11
C ARG A 163 3.97 12.60 1.96
N GLY A 164 4.23 12.29 3.21
CA GLY A 164 5.05 13.10 4.12
C GLY A 164 6.49 12.57 4.18
N ARG A 165 6.99 12.34 5.39
CA ARG A 165 8.28 11.70 5.63
C ARG A 165 8.30 10.29 5.06
N SER A 166 9.50 9.84 4.66
CA SER A 166 9.72 8.52 4.08
C SER A 166 10.90 7.83 4.76
N PHE A 167 10.87 6.51 4.79
CA PHE A 167 12.03 5.70 5.21
C PHE A 167 13.25 5.88 4.29
N TYR A 168 13.06 6.46 3.11
CA TYR A 168 14.14 6.79 2.17
C TYR A 168 14.71 8.21 2.38
N ASP A 169 14.16 9.01 3.27
CA ASP A 169 14.68 10.35 3.58
C ASP A 169 16.04 10.22 4.27
N GLY A 170 17.08 10.17 3.47
CA GLY A 170 18.41 9.70 3.85
C GLY A 170 19.28 10.66 4.65
N LYS A 171 18.77 11.83 5.03
CA LYS A 171 19.48 12.75 5.94
C LYS A 171 18.44 13.58 6.69
N GLY A 172 18.07 13.11 7.86
CA GLY A 172 17.39 13.99 8.81
C GLY A 172 18.25 15.21 9.06
N ASP A 173 17.61 16.33 9.35
CA ASP A 173 18.28 17.52 9.84
C ASP A 173 19.14 17.10 11.05
N ALA A 174 20.46 17.16 10.88
CA ALA A 174 21.43 16.83 11.91
C ALA A 174 21.31 17.72 13.16
N SER A 175 20.49 18.76 13.10
CA SER A 175 20.18 19.62 14.24
C SER A 175 19.32 18.93 15.30
N CYS A 176 18.64 17.80 14.96
CA CYS A 176 17.88 17.02 15.92
C CYS A 176 18.55 15.66 16.16
N LEU A 177 19.45 15.61 17.11
CA LEU A 177 20.19 14.41 17.55
C LEU A 177 19.29 13.22 17.99
N MET A 178 17.97 13.43 18.06
CA MET A 178 17.00 12.46 18.56
C MET A 178 16.10 11.82 17.50
N GLN A 179 16.24 12.19 16.22
CA GLN A 179 15.49 11.56 15.13
C GLN A 179 16.43 10.82 14.20
N LEU A 180 16.29 9.50 14.13
CA LEU A 180 17.01 8.69 13.15
C LEU A 180 16.46 9.01 11.74
N PRO A 181 17.32 9.45 10.78
CA PRO A 181 16.92 9.60 9.39
C PRO A 181 16.31 8.30 8.87
N GLY A 182 15.23 8.40 8.09
CA GLY A 182 14.57 7.22 7.52
C GLY A 182 13.84 6.33 8.54
N ASN A 183 13.56 6.82 9.74
CA ASN A 183 12.87 6.06 10.78
C ASN A 183 11.33 6.24 10.76
N GLN A 184 10.81 7.22 10.03
CA GLN A 184 9.39 7.55 10.02
C GLN A 184 8.81 7.54 8.60
N MET A 185 7.55 7.11 8.49
CA MET A 185 6.74 7.18 7.28
C MET A 185 5.44 7.90 7.60
N GLU A 186 5.05 8.85 6.75
CA GLU A 186 3.82 9.61 6.88
C GLU A 186 3.00 9.55 5.60
N TRP A 187 1.74 9.19 5.73
CA TRP A 187 0.74 9.24 4.66
C TRP A 187 -0.50 9.99 5.09
N THR A 188 -1.12 10.70 4.16
CA THR A 188 -2.42 11.34 4.35
C THR A 188 -3.28 11.07 3.12
N CYS A 189 -4.51 10.61 3.32
CA CYS A 189 -5.56 10.60 2.30
C CYS A 189 -6.61 11.64 2.66
N VAL A 190 -7.00 12.47 1.70
CA VAL A 190 -7.98 13.54 1.89
C VAL A 190 -9.10 13.36 0.89
N SER A 191 -10.37 13.43 1.35
CA SER A 191 -11.54 13.38 0.47
C SER A 191 -11.54 14.51 -0.56
N ALA A 192 -12.21 14.32 -1.69
CA ALA A 192 -12.24 15.31 -2.77
C ALA A 192 -12.79 16.68 -2.34
N ASP A 193 -13.73 16.69 -1.40
CA ASP A 193 -14.32 17.91 -0.81
C ASP A 193 -13.48 18.47 0.37
N GLN A 194 -12.36 17.85 0.68
CA GLN A 194 -11.46 18.19 1.79
C GLN A 194 -12.12 18.19 3.18
N THR A 195 -13.30 17.61 3.35
CA THR A 195 -14.00 17.57 4.65
C THR A 195 -13.52 16.45 5.55
N ARG A 196 -12.91 15.42 4.99
CA ARG A 196 -12.47 14.22 5.71
C ARG A 196 -11.05 13.84 5.32
N ALA A 197 -10.27 13.42 6.29
CA ALA A 197 -8.91 12.94 6.04
C ALA A 197 -8.55 11.76 6.96
N VAL A 198 -7.70 10.88 6.47
CA VAL A 198 -7.09 9.80 7.25
C VAL A 198 -5.58 9.94 7.14
N GLY A 199 -4.89 9.94 8.26
CA GLY A 199 -3.45 10.02 8.31
C GLY A 199 -2.81 8.88 9.08
N MET A 200 -1.57 8.57 8.73
CA MET A 200 -0.72 7.60 9.42
C MET A 200 0.66 8.20 9.65
N LEU A 201 1.14 8.05 10.89
CA LEU A 201 2.56 8.18 11.23
C LEU A 201 3.04 6.82 11.71
N MET A 202 4.01 6.25 11.02
CA MET A 202 4.64 4.98 11.36
C MET A 202 6.10 5.20 11.71
N GLN A 203 6.56 4.55 12.79
CA GLN A 203 7.94 4.56 13.22
C GLN A 203 8.50 3.13 13.18
N LYS A 204 9.68 2.95 12.57
CA LYS A 204 10.35 1.64 12.49
C LYS A 204 10.94 1.18 13.83
N LEU A 205 11.67 2.06 14.47
CA LEU A 205 12.45 1.77 15.66
C LEU A 205 12.12 2.75 16.77
N ALA A 206 11.98 2.24 17.99
CA ALA A 206 11.95 3.08 19.17
C ALA A 206 13.33 3.73 19.36
N VAL A 207 13.33 5.01 19.73
CA VAL A 207 14.54 5.80 19.97
C VAL A 207 14.50 6.29 21.41
N PRO A 208 15.57 6.13 22.20
CA PRO A 208 15.59 6.61 23.57
C PRO A 208 15.49 8.16 23.59
N ASN A 209 14.81 8.66 24.60
CA ASN A 209 14.65 10.10 24.84
C ASN A 209 13.97 10.89 23.70
N THR A 210 13.17 10.25 22.87
CA THR A 210 12.36 10.96 21.87
C THR A 210 11.29 11.78 22.59
N GLN A 211 11.36 13.12 22.46
CA GLN A 211 10.46 14.01 23.18
C GLN A 211 9.11 14.15 22.49
N PHE A 212 9.10 14.37 21.16
CA PHE A 212 7.89 14.64 20.42
C PHE A 212 7.91 13.99 19.03
N HIS A 213 6.75 13.50 18.60
CA HIS A 213 6.50 13.09 17.24
C HIS A 213 5.52 14.10 16.61
N TYR A 214 5.95 14.73 15.53
CA TYR A 214 5.09 15.61 14.76
C TYR A 214 4.57 14.87 13.55
N TYR A 215 3.27 14.89 13.37
CA TYR A 215 2.62 14.50 12.13
C TYR A 215 2.05 15.76 11.48
N LYS A 216 2.44 16.00 10.23
CA LYS A 216 1.94 17.12 9.44
C LYS A 216 1.02 16.59 8.35
N PRO A 217 -0.32 16.61 8.53
CA PRO A 217 -1.25 16.26 7.48
C PRO A 217 -1.08 17.22 6.32
N LYS A 218 -1.29 16.72 5.10
CA LYS A 218 -1.19 17.53 3.88
C LYS A 218 -2.53 17.53 3.15
N GLY A 219 -2.81 18.57 2.38
CA GLY A 219 -3.97 18.65 1.51
C GLY A 219 -5.27 19.03 2.21
N LEU A 220 -5.22 19.51 3.45
CA LEU A 220 -6.39 20.01 4.17
C LEU A 220 -6.75 21.43 3.66
N ALA A 221 -8.04 21.75 3.64
CA ALA A 221 -8.51 23.11 3.32
C ALA A 221 -8.11 24.09 4.42
N PRO A 222 -7.41 25.19 4.09
CA PRO A 222 -6.91 26.14 5.10
C PRO A 222 -8.02 26.75 5.96
N GLU A 223 -9.17 27.02 5.36
CA GLU A 223 -10.33 27.67 5.97
C GLU A 223 -11.19 26.72 6.82
N TYR A 224 -11.01 25.41 6.70
CA TYR A 224 -11.80 24.45 7.47
C TYR A 224 -11.20 24.21 8.84
N ARG A 225 -12.05 24.08 9.82
CA ARG A 225 -11.67 23.65 11.17
C ARG A 225 -11.90 22.16 11.34
N TYR A 226 -10.83 21.40 11.46
CA TYR A 226 -10.85 19.96 11.57
C TYR A 226 -10.87 19.49 13.00
N HIS A 227 -11.54 18.38 13.24
CA HIS A 227 -11.44 17.62 14.46
C HIS A 227 -10.49 16.43 14.24
N PHE A 228 -9.29 16.52 14.77
CA PHE A 228 -8.29 15.47 14.72
C PHE A 228 -8.49 14.49 15.87
N TYR A 229 -8.52 13.21 15.55
CA TYR A 229 -8.60 12.14 16.52
C TYR A 229 -7.48 11.12 16.31
N ASN A 230 -6.53 11.04 17.25
CA ASN A 230 -5.51 10.01 17.25
C ASN A 230 -6.05 8.75 17.92
N ARG A 231 -6.27 7.71 17.15
CA ARG A 231 -6.89 6.46 17.62
C ARG A 231 -6.00 5.67 18.57
N ALA A 232 -4.69 5.66 18.32
CA ALA A 232 -3.73 4.94 19.15
C ALA A 232 -3.57 5.59 20.53
N LEU A 233 -3.49 6.92 20.56
CA LEU A 233 -3.28 7.69 21.78
C LEU A 233 -4.57 8.16 22.44
N LYS A 234 -5.74 7.92 21.80
CA LYS A 234 -7.06 8.40 22.25
C LYS A 234 -7.09 9.90 22.55
N TYR A 235 -6.32 10.64 21.79
CA TYR A 235 -6.17 12.08 21.91
C TYR A 235 -6.94 12.78 20.77
N ASN A 236 -7.52 13.95 21.07
CA ASN A 236 -8.21 14.74 20.06
C ASN A 236 -7.91 16.24 20.22
N VAL A 237 -7.95 16.95 19.09
CA VAL A 237 -7.77 18.40 19.01
C VAL A 237 -8.61 18.96 17.86
N LYS A 238 -9.00 20.23 17.96
CA LYS A 238 -9.68 20.94 16.88
C LYS A 238 -8.81 22.12 16.44
N GLU A 239 -8.44 22.14 15.16
CA GLU A 239 -7.56 23.14 14.60
C GLU A 239 -7.88 23.46 13.14
N PHE A 240 -7.50 24.64 12.65
CA PHE A 240 -7.66 25.02 11.26
C PHE A 240 -6.62 24.33 10.37
N GLY A 241 -6.99 24.10 9.09
CA GLY A 241 -6.12 23.42 8.13
C GLY A 241 -4.82 24.18 7.85
N ASP A 242 -4.82 25.51 7.85
CA ASP A 242 -3.63 26.35 7.66
C ASP A 242 -2.61 26.26 8.80
N LEU A 243 -3.05 25.89 10.01
CA LEU A 243 -2.16 25.74 11.18
C LEU A 243 -1.51 24.33 11.26
N VAL A 244 -1.97 23.37 10.46
CA VAL A 244 -1.50 21.97 10.54
C VAL A 244 -0.92 21.44 9.23
N ASN A 245 -1.13 22.13 8.12
CA ASN A 245 -0.58 21.75 6.79
C ASN A 245 0.94 21.92 6.69
#